data_aa3eb47e61be5543e0d816040eb1a488
#
_entry.id   aa3eb47e61be5543e0d816040eb1a488
#
_cell.length_a   1.000
_cell.length_b   1.000
_cell.length_c   1.000
_cell.angle_alpha   90.00
_cell.angle_beta   90.00
_cell.angle_gamma   90.00
#
_symmetry.space_group_name_H-M   'P 1'
#
loop_
_entity.id
_entity.type
_entity.pdbx_description
1 polymer ?
#
loop_
_entity_poly.entity_id
_entity_poly.type
_entity_poly.pdbx_seq_one_letter_code
_entity_poly.pdbx_strand_id
1 'polypeptide(L)'
;MTPERKEKLDRVLSKRQPDVTIVLENVFDSHNISAVMRTCDAAGVQDIYILNTKIPRHKKWGAKSSSSAAKWLTVHQFENAEECFRELRKSYSTILTTHLSDNAVSLYEIDFTRSVALVFGNEHSGVSDEIREMADGNFVIPQVGIIRSLNISVACAVTLYEAFRQKNNAGHYNGQRIDDARFKELFKEWGGREEI
;
A
#
# COMPACT_ATOMS: atom_id res chain seq x y z
N MET A 1 29.99 -0.50 -1.80
CA MET A 1 28.90 -1.50 -1.51
C MET A 1 29.39 -2.86 -1.93
N THR A 2 29.00 -3.96 -1.23
CA THR A 2 29.39 -5.30 -1.70
C THR A 2 28.58 -5.71 -2.93
N PRO A 3 29.11 -6.59 -3.81
CA PRO A 3 28.38 -7.07 -4.99
C PRO A 3 27.05 -7.74 -4.63
N GLU A 4 27.01 -8.53 -3.55
CA GLU A 4 25.81 -9.23 -3.09
C GLU A 4 24.72 -8.23 -2.65
N ARG A 5 25.13 -7.12 -2.00
CA ARG A 5 24.17 -6.06 -1.62
C ARG A 5 23.61 -5.35 -2.83
N LYS A 6 24.45 -5.06 -3.84
CA LYS A 6 24.00 -4.45 -5.10
C LYS A 6 22.97 -5.35 -5.78
N GLU A 7 23.30 -6.61 -5.99
CA GLU A 7 22.42 -7.60 -6.61
C GLU A 7 21.07 -7.71 -5.86
N LYS A 8 21.11 -7.70 -4.53
CA LYS A 8 19.89 -7.71 -3.71
C LYS A 8 19.04 -6.47 -3.95
N LEU A 9 19.63 -5.28 -3.99
CA LEU A 9 18.89 -4.03 -4.25
C LEU A 9 18.30 -4.03 -5.66
N ASP A 10 19.08 -4.38 -6.67
CA ASP A 10 18.62 -4.47 -8.05
C ASP A 10 17.45 -5.45 -8.19
N ARG A 11 17.56 -6.63 -7.60
CA ARG A 11 16.49 -7.63 -7.61
C ARG A 11 15.22 -7.14 -6.93
N VAL A 12 15.31 -6.45 -5.78
CA VAL A 12 14.13 -5.96 -5.05
C VAL A 12 13.49 -4.80 -5.80
N LEU A 13 14.27 -3.84 -6.30
CA LEU A 13 13.77 -2.69 -7.05
C LEU A 13 13.11 -3.10 -8.37
N SER A 14 13.66 -4.10 -9.08
CA SER A 14 13.05 -4.61 -10.31
C SER A 14 11.68 -5.30 -10.09
N LYS A 15 11.31 -5.59 -8.83
CA LYS A 15 10.00 -6.19 -8.46
C LYS A 15 9.01 -5.17 -7.93
N ARG A 16 9.38 -3.89 -7.81
CA ARG A 16 8.45 -2.86 -7.33
C ARG A 16 7.29 -2.63 -8.30
N GLN A 17 6.08 -2.49 -7.73
CA GLN A 17 4.83 -2.32 -8.45
C GLN A 17 4.32 -0.89 -8.25
N PRO A 18 4.45 0.00 -9.25
CA PRO A 18 4.04 1.40 -9.15
C PRO A 18 2.54 1.60 -9.25
N ASP A 19 1.81 0.58 -9.67
CA ASP A 19 0.40 0.61 -10.03
C ASP A 19 -0.52 0.01 -8.96
N VAL A 20 -0.02 -0.19 -7.73
CA VAL A 20 -0.82 -0.57 -6.57
C VAL A 20 -0.29 0.11 -5.31
N THR A 21 -1.19 0.65 -4.49
CA THR A 21 -0.85 1.26 -3.21
C THR A 21 -1.92 1.01 -2.14
N ILE A 22 -1.52 1.22 -0.89
CA ILE A 22 -2.38 1.22 0.28
C ILE A 22 -2.47 2.65 0.83
N VAL A 23 -3.67 3.04 1.18
CA VAL A 23 -3.96 4.26 1.95
C VAL A 23 -4.51 3.84 3.31
N LEU A 24 -3.92 4.31 4.39
CA LEU A 24 -4.37 4.06 5.76
C LEU A 24 -5.00 5.35 6.30
N GLU A 25 -6.33 5.34 6.45
CA GLU A 25 -7.09 6.48 6.95
C GLU A 25 -7.30 6.37 8.46
N ASN A 26 -6.76 7.34 9.21
CA ASN A 26 -6.96 7.48 10.66
C ASN A 26 -6.69 6.19 11.46
N VAL A 27 -5.71 5.38 11.03
CA VAL A 27 -5.31 4.16 11.72
C VAL A 27 -4.57 4.54 13.00
N PHE A 28 -5.15 4.20 14.14
CA PHE A 28 -4.66 4.63 15.44
C PHE A 28 -3.44 3.84 15.90
N ASP A 29 -3.47 2.52 15.74
CA ASP A 29 -2.40 1.65 16.20
C ASP A 29 -1.21 1.64 15.23
N SER A 30 -0.09 2.21 15.66
CA SER A 30 1.16 2.21 14.91
C SER A 30 1.73 0.80 14.64
N HIS A 31 1.33 -0.22 15.41
CA HIS A 31 1.71 -1.61 15.15
C HIS A 31 1.02 -2.14 13.91
N ASN A 32 -0.26 -1.79 13.70
CA ASN A 32 -0.99 -2.15 12.47
C ASN A 32 -0.34 -1.49 11.25
N ILE A 33 0.01 -0.19 11.33
CA ILE A 33 0.71 0.52 10.25
C ILE A 33 2.03 -0.19 9.92
N SER A 34 2.80 -0.54 10.94
CA SER A 34 4.08 -1.24 10.77
C SER A 34 3.92 -2.63 10.14
N ALA A 35 2.87 -3.37 10.49
CA ALA A 35 2.57 -4.67 9.91
C ALA A 35 2.16 -4.52 8.42
N VAL A 36 1.35 -3.51 8.10
CA VAL A 36 1.00 -3.18 6.71
C VAL A 36 2.23 -2.82 5.89
N MET A 37 3.12 -1.98 6.41
CA MET A 37 4.39 -1.63 5.73
C MET A 37 5.23 -2.87 5.40
N ARG A 38 5.31 -3.84 6.30
CA ARG A 38 6.02 -5.11 6.03
C ARG A 38 5.38 -5.90 4.91
N THR A 39 4.06 -5.94 4.87
CA THR A 39 3.31 -6.61 3.80
C THR A 39 3.47 -5.90 2.46
N CYS A 40 3.44 -4.55 2.47
CA CYS A 40 3.71 -3.74 1.29
C CYS A 40 5.09 -4.04 0.70
N ASP A 41 6.14 -4.03 1.54
CA ASP A 41 7.50 -4.38 1.11
C ASP A 41 7.56 -5.80 0.54
N ALA A 42 6.94 -6.78 1.20
CA ALA A 42 6.92 -8.19 0.77
C ALA A 42 6.18 -8.39 -0.56
N ALA A 43 5.13 -7.62 -0.83
CA ALA A 43 4.35 -7.68 -2.07
C ALA A 43 4.91 -6.79 -3.19
N GLY A 44 6.00 -6.04 -2.94
CA GLY A 44 6.61 -5.16 -3.93
C GLY A 44 5.94 -3.79 -4.07
N VAL A 45 5.01 -3.43 -3.20
CA VAL A 45 4.43 -2.06 -3.14
C VAL A 45 5.51 -1.11 -2.68
N GLN A 46 5.72 0.00 -3.42
CA GLN A 46 6.74 1.00 -3.08
C GLN A 46 6.18 2.16 -2.28
N ASP A 47 5.07 2.71 -2.72
CA ASP A 47 4.47 3.89 -2.13
C ASP A 47 3.32 3.50 -1.19
N ILE A 48 3.25 4.13 -0.01
CA ILE A 48 2.16 3.97 0.95
C ILE A 48 1.71 5.34 1.44
N TYR A 49 0.41 5.50 1.61
CA TYR A 49 -0.22 6.77 2.00
C TYR A 49 -0.82 6.65 3.40
N ILE A 50 -0.50 7.60 4.26
CA ILE A 50 -1.05 7.72 5.61
C ILE A 50 -1.85 9.02 5.66
N LEU A 51 -3.15 8.89 5.83
CA LEU A 51 -4.09 10.01 5.90
C LEU A 51 -4.64 10.15 7.31
N ASN A 52 -4.28 11.23 8.00
CA ASN A 52 -4.66 11.51 9.38
C ASN A 52 -5.49 12.80 9.45
N THR A 53 -6.77 12.72 9.15
CA THR A 53 -7.70 13.87 9.21
C THR A 53 -8.28 14.09 10.60
N LYS A 54 -8.36 13.04 11.44
CA LYS A 54 -8.99 13.05 12.76
C LYS A 54 -8.05 12.71 13.91
N ILE A 55 -6.85 12.22 13.59
CA ILE A 55 -5.84 11.86 14.58
C ILE A 55 -4.53 12.57 14.26
N PRO A 56 -3.68 12.86 15.27
CA PRO A 56 -2.39 13.48 15.02
C PRO A 56 -1.46 12.54 14.23
N ARG A 57 -0.51 13.12 13.52
CA ARG A 57 0.54 12.35 12.83
C ARG A 57 1.29 11.44 13.79
N HIS A 58 1.54 10.23 13.36
CA HIS A 58 2.41 9.33 14.09
C HIS A 58 3.85 9.83 14.07
N LYS A 59 4.44 10.03 15.24
CA LYS A 59 5.84 10.48 15.36
C LYS A 59 6.85 9.38 15.00
N LYS A 60 6.45 8.12 15.15
CA LYS A 60 7.28 6.93 14.84
C LYS A 60 6.38 5.77 14.41
N TRP A 61 6.82 5.05 13.41
CA TRP A 61 6.21 3.79 12.95
C TRP A 61 6.81 2.65 13.79
N GLY A 62 6.19 2.28 14.89
CA GLY A 62 6.53 1.12 15.71
C GLY A 62 7.98 0.59 15.57
N ALA A 63 8.98 1.34 16.04
CA ALA A 63 10.40 1.14 15.73
C ALA A 63 10.94 -0.28 16.00
N LYS A 64 10.25 -1.08 16.83
CA LYS A 64 10.58 -2.49 17.09
C LYS A 64 9.78 -3.48 16.23
N SER A 65 8.61 -3.09 15.70
CA SER A 65 7.70 -4.00 15.00
C SER A 65 7.81 -3.97 13.48
N SER A 66 8.26 -2.87 12.87
CA SER A 66 8.38 -2.74 11.40
C SER A 66 9.58 -3.48 10.81
N SER A 67 10.48 -4.04 11.64
CA SER A 67 11.76 -4.65 11.17
C SER A 67 12.48 -3.78 10.15
N SER A 68 12.36 -2.44 10.29
CA SER A 68 12.86 -1.42 9.37
C SER A 68 12.16 -1.36 8.00
N ALA A 69 10.97 -1.94 7.81
CA ALA A 69 10.27 -1.91 6.51
C ALA A 69 10.04 -0.49 6.00
N ALA A 70 9.75 0.46 6.90
CA ALA A 70 9.59 1.87 6.55
C ALA A 70 10.81 2.49 5.83
N LYS A 71 12.01 1.90 5.95
CA LYS A 71 13.22 2.36 5.23
C LYS A 71 13.21 2.03 3.75
N TRP A 72 12.40 1.05 3.37
CA TRP A 72 12.36 0.48 2.03
C TRP A 72 11.11 0.92 1.26
N LEU A 73 10.30 1.79 1.89
CA LEU A 73 9.06 2.32 1.33
C LEU A 73 9.12 3.84 1.27
N THR A 74 8.41 4.41 0.33
CA THR A 74 8.14 5.84 0.27
C THR A 74 6.82 6.10 0.99
N VAL A 75 6.87 6.79 2.12
CA VAL A 75 5.70 7.06 2.96
C VAL A 75 5.22 8.49 2.73
N HIS A 76 4.05 8.62 2.13
CA HIS A 76 3.37 9.89 1.94
C HIS A 76 2.41 10.14 3.11
N GLN A 77 2.46 11.36 3.71
CA GLN A 77 1.64 11.69 4.86
C GLN A 77 0.78 12.91 4.57
N PHE A 78 -0.53 12.78 4.79
CA PHE A 78 -1.53 13.82 4.57
C PHE A 78 -2.38 14.03 5.82
N GLU A 79 -2.85 15.26 5.99
CA GLU A 79 -3.82 15.66 7.01
C GLU A 79 -5.12 16.18 6.38
N ASN A 80 -5.14 16.26 5.04
CA ASN A 80 -6.28 16.71 4.24
C ASN A 80 -6.63 15.66 3.20
N ALA A 81 -7.91 15.29 3.12
CA ALA A 81 -8.41 14.26 2.22
C ALA A 81 -8.28 14.65 0.74
N GLU A 82 -8.65 15.90 0.39
CA GLU A 82 -8.60 16.37 -0.99
C GLU A 82 -7.17 16.41 -1.53
N GLU A 83 -6.19 16.82 -0.71
CA GLU A 83 -4.78 16.80 -1.08
C GLU A 83 -4.27 15.39 -1.32
N CYS A 84 -4.63 14.46 -0.42
CA CYS A 84 -4.27 13.06 -0.56
C CYS A 84 -4.85 12.47 -1.85
N PHE A 85 -6.14 12.68 -2.12
CA PHE A 85 -6.80 12.15 -3.32
C PHE A 85 -6.27 12.80 -4.60
N ARG A 86 -5.96 14.09 -4.58
CA ARG A 86 -5.31 14.77 -5.72
C ARG A 86 -3.95 14.14 -6.03
N GLU A 87 -3.18 13.78 -5.02
CA GLU A 87 -1.91 13.08 -5.22
C GLU A 87 -2.11 11.66 -5.74
N LEU A 88 -3.03 10.89 -5.15
CA LEU A 88 -3.36 9.54 -5.60
C LEU A 88 -3.79 9.50 -7.07
N ARG A 89 -4.64 10.46 -7.49
CA ARG A 89 -5.15 10.54 -8.87
C ARG A 89 -4.08 10.78 -9.94
N LYS A 90 -2.87 11.20 -9.56
CA LYS A 90 -1.75 11.33 -10.50
C LYS A 90 -1.23 9.97 -10.96
N SER A 91 -1.33 8.94 -10.11
CA SER A 91 -0.71 7.63 -10.33
C SER A 91 -1.71 6.48 -10.39
N TYR A 92 -2.89 6.63 -9.77
CA TYR A 92 -3.87 5.55 -9.65
C TYR A 92 -5.19 5.93 -10.34
N SER A 93 -5.57 5.12 -11.34
CA SER A 93 -6.79 5.33 -12.11
C SER A 93 -8.06 5.02 -11.33
N THR A 94 -7.95 4.16 -10.32
CA THR A 94 -9.08 3.71 -9.51
C THR A 94 -8.71 3.78 -8.03
N ILE A 95 -9.59 4.34 -7.21
CA ILE A 95 -9.46 4.38 -5.75
C ILE A 95 -10.64 3.63 -5.15
N LEU A 96 -10.37 2.54 -4.43
CA LEU A 96 -11.40 1.71 -3.80
C LEU A 96 -11.25 1.76 -2.28
N THR A 97 -12.39 1.82 -1.57
CA THR A 97 -12.42 1.76 -0.10
C THR A 97 -12.87 0.38 0.39
N THR A 98 -12.45 0.01 1.59
CA THR A 98 -13.02 -1.15 2.28
C THR A 98 -14.26 -0.75 3.05
N HIS A 99 -15.44 -1.19 2.61
CA HIS A 99 -16.69 -0.90 3.29
C HIS A 99 -17.75 -1.96 3.00
N LEU A 100 -18.49 -2.38 4.03
CA LEU A 100 -19.65 -3.26 3.88
C LEU A 100 -20.84 -2.44 3.38
N SER A 101 -21.24 -2.65 2.12
CA SER A 101 -22.44 -2.08 1.52
C SER A 101 -23.01 -3.03 0.49
N ASP A 102 -24.27 -2.81 0.12
CA ASP A 102 -24.96 -3.62 -0.89
C ASP A 102 -24.32 -3.52 -2.28
N ASN A 103 -23.57 -2.45 -2.55
CA ASN A 103 -22.89 -2.21 -3.80
C ASN A 103 -21.38 -2.55 -3.76
N ALA A 104 -20.91 -3.20 -2.70
CA ALA A 104 -19.52 -3.58 -2.58
C ALA A 104 -19.18 -4.76 -3.52
N VAL A 105 -18.12 -4.62 -4.29
CA VAL A 105 -17.60 -5.74 -5.10
C VAL A 105 -16.78 -6.69 -4.22
N SER A 106 -16.76 -7.96 -4.56
CA SER A 106 -15.86 -8.90 -3.90
C SER A 106 -14.40 -8.57 -4.21
N LEU A 107 -13.51 -8.71 -3.22
CA LEU A 107 -12.07 -8.62 -3.43
C LEU A 107 -11.60 -9.41 -4.66
N TYR A 108 -12.18 -10.59 -4.88
CA TYR A 108 -11.79 -11.52 -5.94
C TYR A 108 -12.29 -11.13 -7.34
N GLU A 109 -13.17 -10.10 -7.42
CA GLU A 109 -13.68 -9.54 -8.67
C GLU A 109 -12.90 -8.30 -9.12
N ILE A 110 -11.99 -7.79 -8.28
CA ILE A 110 -11.14 -6.66 -8.63
C ILE A 110 -10.04 -7.10 -9.59
N ASP A 111 -9.86 -6.35 -10.67
CA ASP A 111 -8.73 -6.52 -11.60
C ASP A 111 -7.51 -5.76 -11.10
N PHE A 112 -6.64 -6.45 -10.36
CA PHE A 112 -5.39 -5.89 -9.82
C PHE A 112 -4.27 -5.78 -10.85
N THR A 113 -4.46 -6.18 -12.09
CA THR A 113 -3.51 -5.92 -13.17
C THR A 113 -3.53 -4.44 -13.60
N ARG A 114 -4.59 -3.72 -13.23
CA ARG A 114 -4.75 -2.29 -13.44
C ARG A 114 -4.22 -1.48 -12.25
N SER A 115 -4.10 -0.16 -12.49
CA SER A 115 -3.66 0.79 -11.48
C SER A 115 -4.75 1.05 -10.44
N VAL A 116 -4.46 0.80 -9.15
CA VAL A 116 -5.43 0.92 -8.06
C VAL A 116 -4.80 1.39 -6.75
N ALA A 117 -5.49 2.30 -6.06
CA ALA A 117 -5.24 2.65 -4.68
C ALA A 117 -6.34 2.05 -3.79
N LEU A 118 -5.95 1.44 -2.68
CA LEU A 118 -6.83 0.73 -1.77
C LEU A 118 -6.85 1.42 -0.41
N VAL A 119 -8.01 1.96 -0.02
CA VAL A 119 -8.17 2.71 1.23
C VAL A 119 -8.72 1.81 2.32
N PHE A 120 -7.99 1.71 3.41
CA PHE A 120 -8.39 1.03 4.63
C PHE A 120 -8.60 2.05 5.74
N GLY A 121 -9.73 1.97 6.41
CA GLY A 121 -10.12 2.90 7.44
C GLY A 121 -9.70 2.49 8.85
N ASN A 122 -10.10 3.30 9.79
CA ASN A 122 -9.90 3.10 11.23
C ASN A 122 -10.49 1.77 11.71
N GLU A 123 -9.87 1.17 12.74
CA GLU A 123 -10.23 -0.14 13.29
C GLU A 123 -11.65 -0.16 13.92
N HIS A 124 -12.16 0.99 14.35
CA HIS A 124 -13.46 1.11 15.01
C HIS A 124 -14.55 1.63 14.08
N SER A 125 -14.25 2.67 13.30
CA SER A 125 -15.23 3.38 12.47
C SER A 125 -15.16 3.01 10.98
N GLY A 126 -14.16 2.25 10.58
CA GLY A 126 -13.94 1.99 9.15
C GLY A 126 -13.48 3.22 8.37
N VAL A 127 -13.75 3.24 7.09
CA VAL A 127 -13.49 4.38 6.21
C VAL A 127 -14.57 5.44 6.42
N SER A 128 -14.19 6.72 6.55
CA SER A 128 -15.12 7.83 6.74
C SER A 128 -16.03 8.07 5.53
N ASP A 129 -17.18 8.71 5.75
CA ASP A 129 -18.13 9.04 4.68
C ASP A 129 -17.49 9.94 3.62
N GLU A 130 -16.75 10.95 4.06
CA GLU A 130 -15.98 11.85 3.19
C GLU A 130 -15.09 11.08 2.21
N ILE A 131 -14.33 10.12 2.69
CA ILE A 131 -13.41 9.32 1.85
C ILE A 131 -14.18 8.39 0.92
N ARG A 132 -15.31 7.83 1.39
CA ARG A 132 -16.16 6.98 0.55
C ARG A 132 -16.80 7.74 -0.61
N GLU A 133 -17.21 8.99 -0.38
CA GLU A 133 -17.77 9.87 -1.43
C GLU A 133 -16.73 10.28 -2.48
N MET A 134 -15.46 10.40 -2.10
CA MET A 134 -14.37 10.74 -3.01
C MET A 134 -13.83 9.55 -3.83
N ALA A 135 -14.11 8.32 -3.39
CA ALA A 135 -13.63 7.09 -4.02
C ALA A 135 -14.50 6.67 -5.21
N ASP A 136 -13.96 5.79 -6.06
CA ASP A 136 -14.66 5.27 -7.24
C ASP A 136 -15.59 4.10 -6.91
N GLY A 137 -15.46 3.54 -5.72
CA GLY A 137 -16.25 2.42 -5.25
C GLY A 137 -15.68 1.78 -3.99
N ASN A 138 -16.27 0.68 -3.61
CA ASN A 138 -15.83 -0.05 -2.43
C ASN A 138 -15.85 -1.56 -2.65
N PHE A 139 -15.06 -2.25 -1.87
CA PHE A 139 -14.95 -3.70 -1.92
C PHE A 139 -15.03 -4.33 -0.53
N VAL A 140 -15.33 -5.62 -0.52
CA VAL A 140 -15.36 -6.44 0.68
C VAL A 140 -14.46 -7.66 0.51
N ILE A 141 -13.85 -8.07 1.62
CA ILE A 141 -13.21 -9.38 1.73
C ILE A 141 -14.29 -10.34 2.19
N PRO A 142 -14.68 -11.34 1.39
CA PRO A 142 -15.74 -12.29 1.78
C PRO A 142 -15.43 -12.99 3.08
N GLN A 143 -16.39 -13.04 3.99
CA GLN A 143 -16.30 -13.68 5.29
C GLN A 143 -17.53 -14.54 5.56
N VAL A 144 -17.36 -15.70 6.14
CA VAL A 144 -18.44 -16.66 6.46
C VAL A 144 -18.60 -16.87 7.96
N GLY A 145 -17.81 -16.17 8.76
CA GLY A 145 -17.80 -16.27 10.22
C GLY A 145 -18.80 -15.33 10.89
N ILE A 146 -18.88 -15.44 12.21
CA ILE A 146 -19.71 -14.54 13.05
C ILE A 146 -19.13 -13.15 13.10
N ILE A 147 -17.79 -13.03 13.14
CA ILE A 147 -17.10 -11.74 13.16
C ILE A 147 -17.11 -11.17 11.74
N ARG A 148 -17.51 -9.88 11.64
CA ARG A 148 -17.72 -9.22 10.33
C ARG A 148 -16.55 -8.35 9.86
N SER A 149 -15.47 -8.28 10.63
CA SER A 149 -14.29 -7.50 10.28
C SER A 149 -13.01 -8.25 10.61
N LEU A 150 -12.00 -8.12 9.74
CA LEU A 150 -10.64 -8.55 10.01
C LEU A 150 -9.86 -7.40 10.67
N ASN A 151 -8.82 -7.73 11.43
CA ASN A 151 -7.82 -6.73 11.79
C ASN A 151 -7.30 -6.08 10.51
N ILE A 152 -7.08 -4.75 10.53
CA ILE A 152 -6.70 -3.98 9.34
C ILE A 152 -5.43 -4.51 8.67
N SER A 153 -4.42 -4.91 9.44
CA SER A 153 -3.18 -5.45 8.86
C SER A 153 -3.39 -6.80 8.17
N VAL A 154 -4.34 -7.59 8.67
CA VAL A 154 -4.76 -8.86 8.05
C VAL A 154 -5.55 -8.57 6.78
N ALA A 155 -6.51 -7.64 6.82
CA ALA A 155 -7.28 -7.23 5.64
C ALA A 155 -6.35 -6.74 4.51
N CYS A 156 -5.39 -5.87 4.85
CA CYS A 156 -4.37 -5.42 3.90
C CYS A 156 -3.55 -6.59 3.34
N ALA A 157 -3.15 -7.53 4.19
CA ALA A 157 -2.34 -8.67 3.74
C ALA A 157 -3.10 -9.57 2.76
N VAL A 158 -4.35 -9.92 3.07
CA VAL A 158 -5.20 -10.72 2.19
C VAL A 158 -5.38 -10.02 0.84
N THR A 159 -5.68 -8.72 0.86
CA THR A 159 -5.88 -7.92 -0.35
C THR A 159 -4.60 -7.81 -1.19
N LEU A 160 -3.47 -7.51 -0.57
CA LEU A 160 -2.20 -7.39 -1.29
C LEU A 160 -1.70 -8.73 -1.85
N TYR A 161 -1.97 -9.85 -1.19
CA TYR A 161 -1.60 -11.16 -1.73
C TYR A 161 -2.51 -11.63 -2.85
N GLU A 162 -3.77 -11.20 -2.88
CA GLU A 162 -4.61 -11.39 -4.08
C GLU A 162 -4.10 -10.53 -5.24
N ALA A 163 -3.75 -9.27 -4.99
CA ALA A 163 -3.11 -8.41 -5.99
C ALA A 163 -1.78 -9.03 -6.49
N PHE A 164 -0.94 -9.52 -5.57
CA PHE A 164 0.30 -10.22 -5.90
C PHE A 164 0.04 -11.43 -6.81
N ARG A 165 -0.93 -12.28 -6.46
CA ARG A 165 -1.29 -13.47 -7.25
C ARG A 165 -1.66 -13.10 -8.69
N GLN A 166 -2.55 -12.10 -8.87
CA GLN A 166 -2.98 -11.65 -10.19
C GLN A 166 -1.82 -11.04 -10.99
N LYS A 167 -1.07 -10.12 -10.39
CA LYS A 167 0.08 -9.48 -11.02
C LYS A 167 1.19 -10.46 -11.39
N ASN A 168 1.45 -11.45 -10.53
CA ASN A 168 2.43 -12.49 -10.81
C ASN A 168 2.02 -13.35 -12.00
N ASN A 169 0.75 -13.74 -12.07
CA ASN A 169 0.19 -14.50 -13.19
C ASN A 169 0.22 -13.68 -14.50
N ALA A 170 0.04 -12.35 -14.41
CA ALA A 170 0.15 -11.43 -15.55
C ALA A 170 1.60 -11.08 -15.93
N GLY A 171 2.61 -11.61 -15.22
CA GLY A 171 4.02 -11.38 -15.52
C GLY A 171 4.59 -10.05 -15.03
N HIS A 172 3.87 -9.30 -14.18
CA HIS A 172 4.30 -7.99 -13.69
C HIS A 172 5.59 -8.05 -12.85
N TYR A 173 5.95 -9.22 -12.34
CA TYR A 173 7.20 -9.42 -11.59
C TYR A 173 8.34 -9.98 -12.45
N ASN A 174 8.16 -10.11 -13.78
CA ASN A 174 9.19 -10.66 -14.67
C ASN A 174 10.22 -9.61 -15.11
N GLY A 175 9.96 -8.32 -14.88
CA GLY A 175 10.85 -7.22 -15.22
C GLY A 175 10.59 -5.98 -14.38
N GLN A 176 11.42 -4.95 -14.58
CA GLN A 176 11.27 -3.65 -13.93
C GLN A 176 10.02 -2.94 -14.44
N ARG A 177 9.20 -2.40 -13.51
CA ARG A 177 7.98 -1.64 -13.80
C ARG A 177 8.05 -0.19 -13.36
N ILE A 178 8.90 0.15 -12.39
CA ILE A 178 9.24 1.56 -12.09
C ILE A 178 10.16 2.08 -13.19
N ASP A 179 10.05 3.36 -13.52
CA ASP A 179 10.94 3.98 -14.50
C ASP A 179 12.38 4.08 -14.00
N ASP A 180 13.32 4.29 -14.92
CA ASP A 180 14.75 4.30 -14.61
C ASP A 180 15.15 5.46 -13.68
N ALA A 181 14.45 6.58 -13.72
CA ALA A 181 14.73 7.72 -12.85
C ALA A 181 14.34 7.36 -11.40
N ARG A 182 13.15 6.80 -11.21
CA ARG A 182 12.69 6.33 -9.90
C ARG A 182 13.53 5.18 -9.37
N PHE A 183 13.94 4.26 -10.23
CA PHE A 183 14.85 3.18 -9.86
C PHE A 183 16.17 3.72 -9.29
N LYS A 184 16.82 4.65 -10.00
CA LYS A 184 18.08 5.26 -9.57
C LYS A 184 17.94 6.04 -8.27
N GLU A 185 16.85 6.79 -8.12
CA GLU A 185 16.53 7.52 -6.90
C GLU A 185 16.45 6.58 -5.70
N LEU A 186 15.60 5.55 -5.77
CA LEU A 186 15.43 4.55 -4.70
C LEU A 186 16.71 3.77 -4.43
N PHE A 187 17.43 3.40 -5.47
CA PHE A 187 18.72 2.72 -5.32
C PHE A 187 19.71 3.55 -4.50
N LYS A 188 19.79 4.86 -4.79
CA LYS A 188 20.62 5.80 -4.04
C LYS A 188 20.13 5.99 -2.59
N GLU A 189 18.82 6.17 -2.39
CA GLU A 189 18.23 6.29 -1.06
C GLU A 189 18.51 5.07 -0.18
N TRP A 190 18.49 3.87 -0.76
CA TRP A 190 18.76 2.62 -0.05
C TRP A 190 20.25 2.36 0.18
N GLY A 191 21.10 3.35 -0.11
CA GLY A 191 22.55 3.32 0.07
C GLY A 191 23.30 2.63 -1.06
N GLY A 192 22.69 2.56 -2.24
CA GLY A 192 23.35 2.21 -3.49
C GLY A 192 24.40 3.26 -3.85
N ARG A 193 25.50 2.83 -4.48
CA ARG A 193 26.51 3.71 -5.06
C ARG A 193 26.64 3.33 -6.53
N GLU A 194 26.45 4.32 -7.41
CA GLU A 194 26.80 4.17 -8.83
C GLU A 194 28.30 3.95 -8.92
N GLU A 195 28.73 2.98 -9.71
CA GLU A 195 30.13 2.85 -10.10
C GLU A 195 30.42 4.00 -11.06
N ILE A 196 31.39 4.86 -10.69
CA ILE A 196 31.90 5.94 -11.51
C ILE A 196 32.78 5.33 -12.62
#